data_49b780b1ffd762b69f2d59ae755079e8
#
_entry.id   49b780b1ffd762b69f2d59ae755079e8
#
_cell.length_a   1.000
_cell.length_b   1.000
_cell.length_c   1.000
_cell.angle_alpha   90.00
_cell.angle_beta   90.00
_cell.angle_gamma   90.00
#
_symmetry.space_group_name_H-M   'P 1'
#
loop_
_entity.id
_entity.type
_entity.pdbx_description
1 polymer ?
#
loop_
_entity_poly.entity_id
_entity_poly.type
_entity_poly.pdbx_seq_one_letter_code
_entity_poly.pdbx_strand_id
1 'polypeptide(L)'
;MPRPAAPFAAIVRAPRYARRVALSQSRRARASRRRARRVAAADNDLTLDEWASLVEAWGACAYCGAGEGSLQKDCVLPISRGGRYTFENVVPACRSCNASKSNDEVTGWLRRKRLDERAFLLRHVEILGAWRGGRQAD
;
A
#
# COMPACT_ATOMS: atom_id res chain seq x y z
N MET A 1 -63.41 21.45 -21.25
CA MET A 1 -62.32 20.55 -21.56
C MET A 1 -61.54 20.30 -20.28
N PRO A 2 -61.63 19.15 -19.64
CA PRO A 2 -60.83 18.85 -18.47
C PRO A 2 -59.37 18.56 -18.90
N ARG A 3 -58.39 19.13 -18.20
CA ARG A 3 -56.98 18.84 -18.37
C ARG A 3 -56.68 17.40 -18.01
N PRO A 4 -55.84 16.65 -18.76
CA PRO A 4 -55.40 15.33 -18.34
C PRO A 4 -54.50 15.44 -17.10
N ALA A 5 -54.79 14.62 -16.11
CA ALA A 5 -53.97 14.49 -14.93
C ALA A 5 -52.58 13.89 -15.31
N ALA A 6 -51.53 14.53 -14.88
CA ALA A 6 -50.16 14.01 -15.05
C ALA A 6 -50.01 12.65 -14.34
N PRO A 7 -49.35 11.67 -14.93
CA PRO A 7 -49.14 10.40 -14.26
C PRO A 7 -48.22 10.60 -13.05
N PHE A 8 -48.65 10.13 -11.89
CA PHE A 8 -47.79 9.99 -10.72
C PHE A 8 -46.62 9.08 -11.06
N ALA A 9 -45.43 9.66 -11.26
CA ALA A 9 -44.21 8.89 -11.36
C ALA A 9 -44.01 8.16 -10.01
N ALA A 10 -44.25 6.86 -10.01
CA ALA A 10 -43.96 6.01 -8.87
C ALA A 10 -42.45 6.09 -8.61
N ILE A 11 -42.05 6.67 -7.48
CA ILE A 11 -40.66 6.66 -7.00
C ILE A 11 -40.34 5.21 -6.66
N VAL A 12 -39.75 4.50 -7.63
CA VAL A 12 -39.24 3.15 -7.43
C VAL A 12 -38.06 3.23 -6.50
N ARG A 13 -38.27 2.93 -5.24
CA ARG A 13 -37.15 2.83 -4.26
C ARG A 13 -36.24 1.67 -4.68
N ALA A 14 -34.99 1.97 -4.96
CA ALA A 14 -33.99 0.97 -5.26
C ALA A 14 -33.98 -0.14 -4.19
N PRO A 15 -33.83 -1.41 -4.60
CA PRO A 15 -33.85 -2.54 -3.65
C PRO A 15 -32.75 -2.38 -2.60
N ARG A 16 -33.03 -2.85 -1.38
CA ARG A 16 -32.09 -2.75 -0.22
C ARG A 16 -30.69 -3.26 -0.54
N TYR A 17 -30.58 -4.27 -1.41
CA TYR A 17 -29.31 -4.80 -1.88
C TYR A 17 -28.50 -3.76 -2.68
N ALA A 18 -29.12 -3.09 -3.64
CA ALA A 18 -28.46 -2.06 -4.44
C ALA A 18 -27.97 -0.89 -3.58
N ARG A 19 -28.73 -0.49 -2.54
CA ARG A 19 -28.28 0.52 -1.57
C ARG A 19 -27.06 0.07 -0.76
N ARG A 20 -27.01 -1.20 -0.33
CA ARG A 20 -25.83 -1.74 0.38
C ARG A 20 -24.58 -1.76 -0.47
N VAL A 21 -24.71 -2.16 -1.75
CA VAL A 21 -23.58 -2.17 -2.71
C VAL A 21 -23.11 -0.74 -2.97
N ALA A 22 -24.01 0.20 -3.23
CA ALA A 22 -23.66 1.61 -3.46
C ALA A 22 -22.97 2.25 -2.24
N LEU A 23 -23.44 1.96 -1.01
CA LEU A 23 -22.81 2.42 0.22
C LEU A 23 -21.42 1.81 0.43
N SER A 24 -21.23 0.54 0.09
CA SER A 24 -19.93 -0.14 0.14
C SER A 24 -18.94 0.47 -0.86
N GLN A 25 -19.36 0.71 -2.10
CA GLN A 25 -18.55 1.36 -3.13
C GLN A 25 -18.17 2.79 -2.73
N SER A 26 -19.09 3.55 -2.16
CA SER A 26 -18.84 4.90 -1.67
C SER A 26 -17.83 4.93 -0.50
N ARG A 27 -17.91 3.95 0.41
CA ARG A 27 -16.92 3.78 1.50
C ARG A 27 -15.52 3.47 0.97
N ARG A 28 -15.42 2.56 -0.01
CA ARG A 28 -14.16 2.23 -0.69
C ARG A 28 -13.58 3.44 -1.41
N ALA A 29 -14.39 4.20 -2.12
CA ALA A 29 -13.96 5.41 -2.80
C ALA A 29 -13.46 6.49 -1.83
N ARG A 30 -14.11 6.65 -0.67
CA ARG A 30 -13.67 7.58 0.38
C ARG A 30 -12.35 7.12 1.01
N ALA A 31 -12.21 5.83 1.29
CA ALA A 31 -10.97 5.25 1.83
C ALA A 31 -9.81 5.42 0.85
N SER A 32 -10.03 5.16 -0.45
CA SER A 32 -9.05 5.36 -1.51
C SER A 32 -8.61 6.82 -1.62
N ARG A 33 -9.56 7.78 -1.60
CA ARG A 33 -9.24 9.21 -1.62
C ARG A 33 -8.48 9.66 -0.38
N ARG A 34 -8.83 9.15 0.79
CA ARG A 34 -8.11 9.43 2.03
C ARG A 34 -6.68 8.92 1.96
N ARG A 35 -6.48 7.70 1.43
CA ARG A 35 -5.15 7.13 1.21
C ARG A 35 -4.34 7.98 0.23
N ALA A 36 -4.92 8.35 -0.91
CA ALA A 36 -4.26 9.19 -1.91
C ALA A 36 -3.83 10.55 -1.33
N ARG A 37 -4.67 11.18 -0.49
CA ARG A 37 -4.31 12.43 0.20
C ARG A 37 -3.16 12.25 1.19
N ARG A 38 -3.13 11.14 1.93
CA ARG A 38 -2.02 10.84 2.85
C ARG A 38 -0.72 10.62 2.09
N VAL A 39 -0.77 9.87 0.98
CA VAL A 39 0.39 9.66 0.11
C VAL A 39 0.88 10.97 -0.48
N ALA A 40 -0.02 11.84 -0.94
CA ALA A 40 0.34 13.14 -1.48
C ALA A 40 0.89 14.11 -0.43
N ALA A 41 0.43 14.02 0.82
CA ALA A 41 0.90 14.83 1.94
C ALA A 41 2.20 14.31 2.57
N ALA A 42 2.57 13.04 2.32
CA ALA A 42 3.82 12.48 2.79
C ALA A 42 4.99 12.97 1.92
N ASP A 43 6.14 13.22 2.53
CA ASP A 43 7.37 13.51 1.81
C ASP A 43 7.80 12.26 1.05
N ASN A 44 7.47 12.23 -0.23
CA ASN A 44 7.83 11.14 -1.14
C ASN A 44 9.12 11.53 -1.86
N ASP A 45 10.26 11.33 -1.21
CA ASP A 45 11.56 11.67 -1.77
C ASP A 45 12.27 10.48 -2.44
N LEU A 46 11.66 9.30 -2.45
CA LEU A 46 12.20 8.13 -3.12
C LEU A 46 12.27 8.34 -4.63
N THR A 47 13.49 8.41 -5.15
CA THR A 47 13.74 8.55 -6.58
C THR A 47 13.61 7.21 -7.33
N LEU A 48 13.52 7.28 -8.66
CA LEU A 48 13.52 6.07 -9.50
C LEU A 48 14.85 5.29 -9.38
N ASP A 49 15.97 5.98 -9.28
CA ASP A 49 17.29 5.36 -9.14
C ASP A 49 17.43 4.69 -7.77
N GLU A 50 16.95 5.31 -6.72
CA GLU A 50 16.91 4.70 -5.38
C GLU A 50 16.00 3.47 -5.35
N TRP A 51 14.87 3.51 -6.03
CA TRP A 51 13.99 2.34 -6.16
C TRP A 51 14.70 1.19 -6.90
N ALA A 52 15.35 1.48 -8.01
CA ALA A 52 16.13 0.48 -8.74
C ALA A 52 17.24 -0.12 -7.86
N SER A 53 17.93 0.70 -7.08
CA SER A 53 18.94 0.25 -6.13
C SER A 53 18.38 -0.65 -5.03
N LEU A 54 17.17 -0.35 -4.52
CA LEU A 54 16.49 -1.20 -3.54
C LEU A 54 16.12 -2.56 -4.14
N VAL A 55 15.58 -2.58 -5.35
CA VAL A 55 15.24 -3.83 -6.04
C VAL A 55 16.48 -4.69 -6.26
N GLU A 56 17.60 -4.10 -6.68
CA GLU A 56 18.87 -4.78 -6.86
C GLU A 56 19.44 -5.30 -5.54
N ALA A 57 19.45 -4.48 -4.50
CA ALA A 57 20.00 -4.84 -3.19
C ALA A 57 19.23 -5.99 -2.51
N TRP A 58 17.92 -5.98 -2.59
CA TRP A 58 17.09 -7.06 -2.06
C TRP A 58 17.12 -8.31 -2.97
N GLY A 59 17.18 -8.14 -4.27
CA GLY A 59 17.22 -9.21 -5.27
C GLY A 59 15.94 -9.99 -5.47
N ALA A 60 14.97 -9.85 -4.56
CA ALA A 60 13.69 -10.55 -4.55
C ALA A 60 12.73 -9.85 -3.60
N CYS A 61 11.54 -10.43 -3.37
CA CYS A 61 10.63 -9.96 -2.32
C CYS A 61 11.35 -9.93 -0.96
N ALA A 62 11.36 -8.77 -0.32
CA ALA A 62 12.03 -8.57 0.96
C ALA A 62 11.46 -9.47 2.08
N TYR A 63 10.23 -9.89 1.96
CA TYR A 63 9.53 -10.65 2.99
C TYR A 63 9.59 -12.17 2.79
N CYS A 64 9.25 -12.66 1.60
CA CYS A 64 9.19 -14.11 1.32
C CYS A 64 10.29 -14.63 0.41
N GLY A 65 11.11 -13.75 -0.18
CA GLY A 65 12.18 -14.15 -1.08
C GLY A 65 11.74 -14.59 -2.47
N ALA A 66 10.46 -14.43 -2.83
CA ALA A 66 9.99 -14.76 -4.18
C ALA A 66 10.66 -13.85 -5.22
N GLY A 67 11.32 -14.47 -6.21
CA GLY A 67 12.02 -13.76 -7.28
C GLY A 67 11.22 -13.59 -8.56
N GLU A 68 10.05 -14.19 -8.65
CA GLU A 68 9.19 -14.17 -9.84
C GLU A 68 8.16 -13.03 -9.76
N GLY A 69 7.84 -12.45 -10.91
CA GLY A 69 6.88 -11.37 -11.05
C GLY A 69 7.42 -9.98 -10.76
N SER A 70 6.57 -8.98 -10.94
CA SER A 70 6.91 -7.60 -10.66
C SER A 70 6.88 -7.30 -9.17
N LEU A 71 7.93 -6.69 -8.65
CA LEU A 71 8.00 -6.24 -7.28
C LEU A 71 7.32 -4.87 -7.13
N GLN A 72 6.63 -4.69 -6.03
CA GLN A 72 5.90 -3.47 -5.67
C GLN A 72 6.59 -2.76 -4.51
N LYS A 73 6.42 -1.45 -4.45
CA LYS A 73 6.87 -0.65 -3.31
C LYS A 73 5.96 -0.90 -2.12
N ASP A 74 6.51 -1.39 -1.01
CA ASP A 74 5.81 -1.50 0.25
C ASP A 74 6.52 -0.67 1.33
N CYS A 75 5.74 0.03 2.15
CA CYS A 75 6.27 0.78 3.27
C CYS A 75 6.36 -0.13 4.50
N VAL A 76 7.55 -0.28 5.06
CA VAL A 76 7.78 -1.04 6.31
C VAL A 76 6.92 -0.46 7.44
N LEU A 77 7.00 0.85 7.66
CA LEU A 77 6.02 1.59 8.45
C LEU A 77 4.94 2.12 7.50
N PRO A 78 3.68 1.65 7.61
CA PRO A 78 2.61 2.08 6.72
C PRO A 78 2.37 3.58 6.74
N ILE A 79 1.98 4.15 5.60
CA ILE A 79 1.63 5.57 5.49
C ILE A 79 0.51 5.96 6.46
N SER A 80 -0.45 5.05 6.70
CA SER A 80 -1.52 5.25 7.69
C SER A 80 -1.02 5.40 9.13
N ARG A 81 0.23 4.97 9.40
CA ARG A 81 0.90 5.04 10.71
C ARG A 81 2.03 6.06 10.75
N GLY A 82 2.10 6.97 9.77
CA GLY A 82 3.12 8.01 9.70
C GLY A 82 4.35 7.66 8.86
N GLY A 83 4.37 6.52 8.19
CA GLY A 83 5.43 6.15 7.25
C GLY A 83 5.40 7.03 6.00
N ARG A 84 6.52 7.08 5.29
CA ARG A 84 6.72 7.87 4.06
C ARG A 84 7.41 7.03 3.00
N TYR A 85 7.25 7.41 1.73
CA TYR A 85 7.98 6.79 0.61
C TYR A 85 9.41 7.33 0.56
N THR A 86 10.27 6.77 1.40
CA THR A 86 11.69 7.09 1.47
C THR A 86 12.52 5.84 1.25
N PHE A 87 13.78 5.98 0.91
CA PHE A 87 14.70 4.84 0.79
C PHE A 87 14.74 3.99 2.06
N GLU A 88 14.67 4.62 3.22
CA GLU A 88 14.74 3.94 4.52
C GLU A 88 13.48 3.14 4.87
N ASN A 89 12.34 3.50 4.30
CA ASN A 89 11.05 2.91 4.66
C ASN A 89 10.42 2.06 3.57
N VAL A 90 10.96 2.06 2.35
CA VAL A 90 10.42 1.29 1.24
C VAL A 90 11.24 0.03 1.00
N VAL A 91 10.57 -1.08 0.80
CA VAL A 91 11.17 -2.35 0.39
C VAL A 91 10.41 -2.94 -0.79
N PRO A 92 11.08 -3.71 -1.66
CA PRO A 92 10.40 -4.43 -2.72
C PRO A 92 9.63 -5.62 -2.14
N ALA A 93 8.37 -5.73 -2.50
CA ALA A 93 7.50 -6.81 -2.06
C ALA A 93 6.76 -7.42 -3.25
N CYS A 94 6.57 -8.73 -3.24
CA CYS A 94 5.69 -9.37 -4.20
C CYS A 94 4.23 -8.96 -3.94
N ARG A 95 3.39 -9.07 -4.96
CA ARG A 95 1.98 -8.69 -4.87
C ARG A 95 1.26 -9.37 -3.70
N SER A 96 1.53 -10.65 -3.48
CA SER A 96 0.90 -11.44 -2.41
C SER A 96 1.27 -10.91 -1.01
N CYS A 97 2.56 -10.69 -0.76
CA CYS A 97 3.03 -10.15 0.52
C CYS A 97 2.51 -8.73 0.75
N ASN A 98 2.59 -7.87 -0.27
CA ASN A 98 2.11 -6.49 -0.17
C ASN A 98 0.61 -6.42 0.16
N ALA A 99 -0.21 -7.20 -0.54
CA ALA A 99 -1.65 -7.28 -0.28
C ALA A 99 -1.97 -7.85 1.11
N SER A 100 -1.25 -8.91 1.53
CA SER A 100 -1.45 -9.55 2.83
C SER A 100 -1.03 -8.66 4.00
N LYS A 101 0.10 -7.97 3.88
CA LYS A 101 0.59 -7.08 4.93
C LYS A 101 -0.29 -5.84 5.10
N SER A 102 -0.73 -5.23 4.00
CA SER A 102 -1.56 -4.03 4.03
C SER A 102 -1.00 -2.97 5.01
N ASN A 103 -1.78 -2.54 5.99
CA ASN A 103 -1.41 -1.55 7.00
C ASN A 103 -0.93 -2.17 8.33
N ASP A 104 -0.60 -3.44 8.32
CA ASP A 104 -0.12 -4.13 9.53
C ASP A 104 1.29 -3.67 9.90
N GLU A 105 1.59 -3.76 11.18
CA GLU A 105 2.94 -3.64 11.70
C GLU A 105 3.76 -4.83 11.19
N VAL A 106 4.97 -4.54 10.66
CA VAL A 106 5.76 -5.52 9.88
C VAL A 106 6.17 -6.74 10.70
N THR A 107 6.66 -6.57 11.91
CA THR A 107 7.20 -7.69 12.69
C THR A 107 6.10 -8.62 13.16
N GLY A 108 4.98 -8.07 13.62
CA GLY A 108 3.80 -8.85 13.99
C GLY A 108 3.20 -9.61 12.79
N TRP A 109 3.16 -8.98 11.63
CA TRP A 109 2.70 -9.64 10.40
C TRP A 109 3.63 -10.76 9.96
N LEU A 110 4.97 -10.53 9.96
CA LEU A 110 5.96 -11.57 9.62
C LEU A 110 5.81 -12.81 10.51
N ARG A 111 5.64 -12.62 11.81
CA ARG A 111 5.42 -13.72 12.77
C ARG A 111 4.15 -14.49 12.48
N ARG A 112 3.03 -13.80 12.22
CA ARG A 112 1.75 -14.44 11.87
C ARG A 112 1.85 -15.26 10.58
N LYS A 113 2.62 -14.78 9.62
CA LYS A 113 2.87 -15.47 8.35
C LYS A 113 3.96 -16.53 8.43
N ARG A 114 4.60 -16.70 9.57
CA ARG A 114 5.74 -17.61 9.76
C ARG A 114 6.87 -17.35 8.77
N LEU A 115 7.08 -16.07 8.45
CA LEU A 115 8.21 -15.61 7.64
C LEU A 115 9.41 -15.33 8.55
N ASP A 116 10.61 -15.30 7.98
CA ASP A 116 11.84 -15.10 8.73
C ASP A 116 12.05 -13.62 9.08
N GLU A 117 11.50 -13.21 10.22
CA GLU A 117 11.62 -11.86 10.75
C GLU A 117 13.09 -11.43 10.95
N ARG A 118 13.92 -12.33 11.48
CA ARG A 118 15.32 -12.04 11.75
C ARG A 118 16.09 -11.78 10.45
N ALA A 119 15.92 -12.62 9.44
CA ALA A 119 16.56 -12.45 8.14
C ALA A 119 16.15 -11.13 7.50
N PHE A 120 14.85 -10.77 7.56
CA PHE A 120 14.36 -9.50 7.07
C PHE A 120 15.04 -8.31 7.77
N LEU A 121 15.05 -8.29 9.10
CA LEU A 121 15.61 -7.19 9.87
C LEU A 121 17.12 -7.03 9.65
N LEU A 122 17.86 -8.13 9.62
CA LEU A 122 19.30 -8.10 9.37
C LEU A 122 19.62 -7.56 7.96
N ARG A 123 18.89 -8.03 6.96
CA ARG A 123 19.08 -7.56 5.58
C ARG A 123 18.72 -6.09 5.42
N HIS A 124 17.64 -5.66 6.04
CA HIS A 124 17.23 -4.26 6.04
C HIS A 124 18.30 -3.34 6.63
N VAL A 125 18.85 -3.70 7.78
CA VAL A 125 19.93 -2.95 8.43
C VAL A 125 21.18 -2.90 7.56
N GLU A 126 21.57 -4.01 6.92
CA GLU A 126 22.73 -4.05 6.01
C GLU A 126 22.55 -3.08 4.82
N ILE A 127 21.39 -3.12 4.17
CA ILE A 127 21.09 -2.27 3.02
C ILE A 127 21.10 -0.79 3.41
N LEU A 128 20.46 -0.44 4.54
CA LEU A 128 20.45 0.93 5.04
C LEU A 128 21.85 1.40 5.46
N GLY A 129 22.65 0.54 6.05
CA GLY A 129 24.04 0.85 6.43
C GLY A 129 24.92 1.14 5.22
N ALA A 130 24.84 0.32 4.18
CA ALA A 130 25.57 0.52 2.92
C ALA A 130 25.15 1.81 2.22
N TRP A 131 23.86 2.11 2.15
CA TRP A 131 23.33 3.34 1.55
C TRP A 131 23.78 4.60 2.29
N ARG A 132 23.74 4.61 3.62
CA ARG A 132 24.23 5.73 4.44
C ARG A 132 25.73 5.93 4.29
N GLY A 133 26.50 4.84 4.27
CA GLY A 133 27.94 4.89 4.05
C GLY A 133 28.32 5.50 2.69
N GLY A 134 27.60 5.15 1.63
CA GLY A 134 27.79 5.74 0.30
C GLY A 134 27.51 7.25 0.26
N ARG A 135 26.51 7.72 0.97
CA ARG A 135 26.16 9.18 1.00
C ARG A 135 27.12 10.03 1.81
N GLN A 136 27.87 9.44 2.72
CA GLN A 136 28.88 10.17 3.51
C GLN A 136 30.23 10.27 2.79
N ALA A 137 30.43 9.49 1.73
CA ALA A 137 31.66 9.46 0.94
C ALA A 137 31.69 10.49 -0.21
N ASP A 138 30.53 11.09 -0.54
CA ASP A 138 30.37 12.17 -1.53
C ASP A 138 30.30 13.53 -0.83
#